data_634f52b072dc777e385a233549e73cb5
#
_entry.id   634f52b072dc777e385a233549e73cb5
#
_cell.length_a   1.000
_cell.length_b   1.000
_cell.length_c   1.000
_cell.angle_alpha   90.00
_cell.angle_beta   90.00
_cell.angle_gamma   90.00
#
_symmetry.space_group_name_H-M   'P 1'
#
loop_
_entity.id
_entity.type
_entity.pdbx_description
1 polymer ?
#
loop_
_entity_poly.entity_id
_entity_poly.type
_entity_poly.pdbx_seq_one_letter_code
_entity_poly.pdbx_strand_id
1 'polypeptide(L)'
;GTLRAIEAALKSDRLVFAVAQRDNTDEPTPDILYSMGVIARIGQIQRGLGGVQLLLQGEQRATALQYSTSEGYMTAVVMSVEEMTPLNDHDPAFEALHKEIRERAAELGERRGLPEEVVHQVLDSVTEPGRFADLVAGYIELPVPEKQGLLETLSVEERLRRVLVHVQRQIGLLEAQEEIKSQVQEELGERQRE
;
A
#
# COMPACT_ATOMS: atom_id res chain seq x y z
N GLY A 1 -24.75 -1.70 -0.53
CA GLY A 1 -23.95 -1.15 0.52
C GLY A 1 -22.94 -0.11 0.08
N THR A 2 -21.84 -0.50 -0.49
CA THR A 2 -20.72 0.41 -0.83
C THR A 2 -21.12 1.52 -1.81
N LEU A 3 -21.91 1.22 -2.84
CA LEU A 3 -22.36 2.21 -3.80
C LEU A 3 -23.21 3.30 -3.15
N ARG A 4 -24.10 2.93 -2.22
CA ARG A 4 -24.92 3.90 -1.48
C ARG A 4 -24.08 4.79 -0.57
N ALA A 5 -23.05 4.23 0.06
CA ALA A 5 -22.10 5.00 0.86
C ALA A 5 -21.37 6.05 0.01
N ILE A 6 -20.94 5.68 -1.17
CA ILE A 6 -20.29 6.58 -2.13
C ILE A 6 -21.24 7.70 -2.58
N GLU A 7 -22.47 7.37 -2.93
CA GLU A 7 -23.50 8.34 -3.32
C GLU A 7 -23.79 9.34 -2.19
N ALA A 8 -23.89 8.86 -0.95
CA ALA A 8 -24.10 9.71 0.22
C ALA A 8 -22.90 10.64 0.44
N ALA A 9 -21.68 10.16 0.31
CA ALA A 9 -20.46 10.97 0.45
C ALA A 9 -20.36 12.05 -0.64
N LEU A 10 -20.74 11.73 -1.88
CA LEU A 10 -20.74 12.69 -2.98
C LEU A 10 -21.70 13.86 -2.77
N LYS A 11 -22.78 13.65 -2.02
CA LYS A 11 -23.76 14.68 -1.67
C LYS A 11 -23.35 15.53 -0.47
N SER A 12 -22.28 15.17 0.21
CA SER A 12 -21.78 15.87 1.41
C SER A 12 -20.35 16.34 1.21
N ASP A 13 -19.42 15.84 2.02
CA ASP A 13 -18.02 16.28 2.05
C ASP A 13 -17.07 15.49 1.13
N ARG A 14 -17.59 14.48 0.43
CA ARG A 14 -16.82 13.55 -0.43
C ARG A 14 -15.80 12.69 0.33
N LEU A 15 -15.94 12.57 1.64
CA LEU A 15 -15.08 11.75 2.47
C LEU A 15 -15.71 10.40 2.75
N VAL A 16 -14.88 9.36 2.72
CA VAL A 16 -15.23 8.01 3.12
C VAL A 16 -14.17 7.46 4.05
N PHE A 17 -14.55 6.48 4.86
CA PHE A 17 -13.59 5.70 5.65
C PHE A 17 -13.32 4.40 4.90
N ALA A 18 -12.11 4.28 4.36
CA ALA A 18 -11.66 3.09 3.64
C ALA A 18 -11.00 2.13 4.63
N VAL A 19 -11.55 0.94 4.75
CA VAL A 19 -11.08 -0.06 5.70
C VAL A 19 -11.08 -1.44 5.05
N ALA A 20 -10.09 -2.25 5.39
CA ALA A 20 -9.96 -3.61 4.88
C ALA A 20 -10.86 -4.59 5.64
N GLN A 21 -11.18 -5.68 4.98
CA GLN A 21 -11.91 -6.82 5.55
C GLN A 21 -10.93 -7.93 5.94
N ARG A 22 -11.20 -8.61 7.04
CA ARG A 22 -10.43 -9.80 7.44
C ARG A 22 -10.72 -10.99 6.54
N ASP A 23 -11.97 -11.13 6.12
CA ASP A 23 -12.44 -12.17 5.21
C ASP A 23 -13.08 -11.53 3.98
N ASN A 24 -12.88 -12.15 2.83
CA ASN A 24 -13.47 -11.67 1.59
C ASN A 24 -14.94 -12.10 1.51
N THR A 25 -15.84 -11.15 1.69
CA THR A 25 -17.30 -11.36 1.61
C THR A 25 -17.97 -10.16 0.95
N ASP A 26 -19.06 -10.41 0.24
CA ASP A 26 -19.82 -9.36 -0.43
C ASP A 26 -20.65 -8.50 0.53
N GLU A 27 -21.02 -9.05 1.67
CA GLU A 27 -21.77 -8.37 2.72
C GLU A 27 -21.01 -8.36 4.03
N PRO A 28 -20.03 -7.43 4.19
CA PRO A 28 -19.24 -7.37 5.40
C PRO A 28 -20.07 -6.93 6.60
N THR A 29 -19.81 -7.58 7.74
CA THR A 29 -20.32 -7.18 9.05
C THR A 29 -19.21 -6.49 9.84
N PRO A 30 -19.54 -5.68 10.87
CA PRO A 30 -18.53 -4.93 11.63
C PRO A 30 -17.40 -5.79 12.22
N ASP A 31 -17.71 -7.04 12.59
CA ASP A 31 -16.75 -7.96 13.21
C ASP A 31 -15.63 -8.42 12.28
N ILE A 32 -15.83 -8.39 10.97
CA ILE A 32 -14.80 -8.76 9.99
C ILE A 32 -14.00 -7.57 9.46
N LEU A 33 -14.38 -6.35 9.83
CA LEU A 33 -13.64 -5.15 9.46
C LEU A 33 -12.49 -4.91 10.43
N TYR A 34 -11.36 -4.45 9.90
CA TYR A 34 -10.29 -3.93 10.76
C TYR A 34 -10.74 -2.63 11.42
N SER A 35 -10.10 -2.28 12.52
CA SER A 35 -10.39 -1.02 13.20
C SER A 35 -9.67 0.16 12.55
N MET A 36 -8.43 -0.05 12.09
CA MET A 36 -7.67 1.01 11.45
C MET A 36 -7.87 1.01 9.95
N GLY A 37 -8.16 2.19 9.44
CA GLY A 37 -8.31 2.46 8.03
C GLY A 37 -7.83 3.86 7.69
N VAL A 38 -8.36 4.41 6.61
CA VAL A 38 -7.95 5.71 6.07
C VAL A 38 -9.18 6.55 5.77
N ILE A 39 -9.17 7.78 6.25
CA ILE A 39 -10.11 8.80 5.77
C ILE A 39 -9.62 9.20 4.37
N ALA A 40 -10.45 8.97 3.38
CA ALA A 40 -10.11 9.18 1.98
C ALA A 40 -11.14 10.09 1.31
N ARG A 41 -10.65 10.90 0.38
CA ARG A 41 -11.48 11.78 -0.44
C ARG A 41 -11.77 11.12 -1.78
N ILE A 42 -13.01 11.16 -2.20
CA ILE A 42 -13.42 10.66 -3.51
C ILE A 42 -13.00 11.68 -4.56
N GLY A 43 -12.15 11.26 -5.49
CA GLY A 43 -11.73 12.03 -6.65
C GLY A 43 -12.62 11.77 -7.85
N GLN A 44 -12.03 11.25 -8.92
CA GLN A 44 -12.77 10.95 -10.15
C GLN A 44 -13.58 9.66 -10.03
N ILE A 45 -14.76 9.66 -10.65
CA ILE A 45 -15.62 8.50 -10.74
C ILE A 45 -15.80 8.18 -12.20
N GLN A 46 -15.52 6.93 -12.59
CA GLN A 46 -15.78 6.42 -13.92
C GLN A 46 -16.84 5.33 -13.84
N ARG A 47 -17.94 5.52 -14.57
CA ARG A 47 -18.99 4.53 -14.72
C ARG A 47 -18.83 3.82 -16.06
N GLY A 48 -18.75 2.49 -16.04
CA GLY A 48 -18.58 1.66 -17.22
C GLY A 48 -19.38 0.38 -17.14
N LEU A 49 -19.27 -0.46 -18.17
CA LEU A 49 -19.97 -1.75 -18.27
C LEU A 49 -19.54 -2.75 -17.19
N GLY A 50 -18.35 -2.58 -16.59
CA GLY A 50 -17.85 -3.42 -15.52
C GLY A 50 -18.12 -2.92 -14.11
N GLY A 51 -18.92 -1.85 -13.95
CA GLY A 51 -19.23 -1.25 -12.65
C GLY A 51 -18.69 0.17 -12.50
N VAL A 52 -18.52 0.60 -11.26
CA VAL A 52 -18.03 1.94 -10.92
C VAL A 52 -16.58 1.86 -10.47
N GLN A 53 -15.72 2.63 -11.11
CA GLN A 53 -14.32 2.80 -10.68
C GLN A 53 -14.17 4.15 -9.98
N LEU A 54 -13.52 4.12 -8.83
CA LEU A 54 -13.28 5.30 -8.03
C LEU A 54 -11.79 5.54 -7.87
N LEU A 55 -11.41 6.80 -7.94
CA LEU A 55 -10.10 7.23 -7.46
C LEU A 55 -10.29 7.77 -6.04
N LEU A 56 -9.65 7.13 -5.07
CA LEU A 56 -9.63 7.59 -3.68
C LEU A 56 -8.27 8.16 -3.35
N GLN A 57 -8.27 9.31 -2.70
CA GLN A 57 -7.05 9.91 -2.17
C GLN A 57 -7.07 9.80 -0.65
N GLY A 58 -6.12 9.03 -0.08
CA GLY A 58 -5.96 8.92 1.36
C GLY A 58 -5.48 10.23 1.96
N GLU A 59 -6.16 10.71 2.99
CA GLU A 59 -5.79 11.94 3.67
C GLU A 59 -5.23 11.71 5.07
N GLN A 60 -5.82 10.78 5.82
CA GLN A 60 -5.50 10.61 7.23
C GLN A 60 -5.76 9.17 7.68
N ARG A 61 -4.81 8.60 8.41
CA ARG A 61 -5.04 7.36 9.16
C ARG A 61 -6.05 7.62 10.27
N ALA A 62 -6.95 6.68 10.49
CA ALA A 62 -7.96 6.76 11.54
C ALA A 62 -8.33 5.37 12.06
N THR A 63 -8.82 5.34 13.28
CA THR A 63 -9.34 4.11 13.87
C THR A 63 -10.84 4.24 14.08
N ALA A 64 -11.58 3.20 13.74
CA ALA A 64 -13.02 3.15 13.96
C ALA A 64 -13.31 2.86 15.43
N LEU A 65 -14.09 3.72 16.04
CA LEU A 65 -14.60 3.54 17.41
C LEU A 65 -15.91 2.75 17.41
N GLN A 66 -16.71 2.91 16.36
CA GLN A 66 -18.00 2.26 16.23
C GLN A 66 -18.41 2.20 14.78
N TYR A 67 -18.97 1.06 14.36
CA TYR A 67 -19.63 0.88 13.08
C TYR A 67 -21.13 0.81 13.28
N SER A 68 -21.88 1.41 12.35
CA SER A 68 -23.33 1.39 12.33
C SER A 68 -23.84 1.23 10.92
N THR A 69 -25.01 0.62 10.76
CA THR A 69 -25.69 0.55 9.46
C THR A 69 -26.92 1.44 9.49
N SER A 70 -27.00 2.37 8.56
CA SER A 70 -28.08 3.35 8.44
C SER A 70 -28.32 3.62 6.96
N GLU A 71 -29.60 3.80 6.58
CA GLU A 71 -29.99 4.16 5.20
C GLU A 71 -29.46 3.22 4.11
N GLY A 72 -29.18 1.95 4.46
CA GLY A 72 -28.70 0.93 3.52
C GLY A 72 -27.18 0.94 3.27
N TYR A 73 -26.41 1.67 4.05
CA TYR A 73 -24.94 1.64 4.01
C TYR A 73 -24.36 1.72 5.41
N MET A 74 -23.09 1.32 5.51
CA MET A 74 -22.38 1.32 6.78
C MET A 74 -21.72 2.67 7.01
N THR A 75 -21.81 3.17 8.24
CA THR A 75 -21.12 4.37 8.71
C THR A 75 -20.19 4.01 9.86
N ALA A 76 -19.19 4.83 10.07
CA ALA A 76 -18.23 4.65 11.17
C ALA A 76 -18.01 5.98 11.89
N VAL A 77 -17.93 5.89 13.22
CA VAL A 77 -17.38 6.96 14.04
C VAL A 77 -15.89 6.67 14.16
N VAL A 78 -15.06 7.59 13.67
CA VAL A 78 -13.63 7.38 13.58
C VAL A 78 -12.88 8.46 14.36
N MET A 79 -11.70 8.10 14.83
CA MET A 79 -10.76 9.00 15.48
C MET A 79 -9.48 9.03 14.65
N SER A 80 -9.08 10.23 14.24
CA SER A 80 -7.81 10.41 13.52
C SER A 80 -6.64 10.01 14.41
N VAL A 81 -5.66 9.33 13.83
CA VAL A 81 -4.42 8.97 14.51
C VAL A 81 -3.25 9.61 13.80
N GLU A 82 -2.29 10.10 14.60
CA GLU A 82 -1.10 10.75 14.09
C GLU A 82 0.06 9.78 14.01
N GLU A 83 0.91 9.99 13.01
CA GLU A 83 2.16 9.26 12.87
C GLU A 83 3.19 9.79 13.87
N MET A 84 4.07 8.89 14.31
CA MET A 84 5.21 9.23 15.16
C MET A 84 6.45 9.36 14.30
N THR A 85 6.98 10.57 14.21
CA THR A 85 8.25 10.87 13.53
C THR A 85 9.39 10.93 14.55
N PRO A 86 10.65 10.72 14.13
CA PRO A 86 11.79 10.92 15.02
C PRO A 86 11.82 12.35 15.58
N LEU A 87 12.24 12.50 16.83
CA LEU A 87 12.38 13.82 17.46
C LEU A 87 13.41 14.71 16.78
N ASN A 88 14.40 14.11 16.14
CA ASN A 88 15.41 14.78 15.35
C ASN A 88 15.25 14.40 13.88
N ASP A 89 14.79 15.32 13.06
CA ASP A 89 14.60 15.13 11.62
C ASP A 89 15.90 14.82 10.87
N HIS A 90 17.03 15.20 11.46
CA HIS A 90 18.37 14.99 10.88
C HIS A 90 19.16 13.88 11.59
N ASP A 91 18.47 12.95 12.24
CA ASP A 91 19.13 11.77 12.80
C ASP A 91 19.82 10.98 11.67
N PRO A 92 21.16 10.81 11.74
CA PRO A 92 21.90 10.11 10.69
C PRO A 92 21.40 8.68 10.41
N ALA A 93 20.98 7.96 11.43
CA ALA A 93 20.44 6.61 11.26
C ALA A 93 19.12 6.62 10.51
N PHE A 94 18.25 7.58 10.78
CA PHE A 94 16.98 7.73 10.08
C PHE A 94 17.19 8.14 8.63
N GLU A 95 18.08 9.07 8.35
CA GLU A 95 18.44 9.49 7.00
C GLU A 95 19.04 8.33 6.19
N ALA A 96 19.92 7.54 6.82
CA ALA A 96 20.50 6.36 6.20
C ALA A 96 19.45 5.31 5.85
N LEU A 97 18.48 5.09 6.73
CA LEU A 97 17.36 4.18 6.49
C LEU A 97 16.51 4.64 5.31
N HIS A 98 16.16 5.91 5.25
CA HIS A 98 15.39 6.47 4.14
C HIS A 98 16.13 6.33 2.81
N LYS A 99 17.42 6.62 2.81
CA LYS A 99 18.28 6.45 1.64
C LYS A 99 18.35 4.98 1.18
N GLU A 100 18.52 4.06 2.11
CA GLU A 100 18.60 2.61 1.81
C GLU A 100 17.30 2.10 1.17
N ILE A 101 16.16 2.49 1.69
CA ILE A 101 14.88 2.11 1.09
C ILE A 101 14.76 2.66 -0.33
N ARG A 102 15.16 3.89 -0.55
CA ARG A 102 15.13 4.52 -1.86
C ARG A 102 15.96 3.74 -2.86
N GLU A 103 17.18 3.37 -2.49
CA GLU A 103 18.08 2.61 -3.35
C GLU A 103 17.52 1.21 -3.64
N ARG A 104 17.00 0.51 -2.63
CA ARG A 104 16.41 -0.82 -2.82
C ARG A 104 15.11 -0.79 -3.61
N ALA A 105 14.27 0.21 -3.41
CA ALA A 105 13.05 0.39 -4.20
C ALA A 105 13.38 0.66 -5.67
N ALA A 106 14.39 1.47 -5.95
CA ALA A 106 14.87 1.72 -7.30
C ALA A 106 15.37 0.42 -7.96
N GLU A 107 16.19 -0.36 -7.26
CA GLU A 107 16.66 -1.66 -7.72
C GLU A 107 15.48 -2.60 -8.05
N LEU A 108 14.49 -2.67 -7.18
CA LEU A 108 13.31 -3.50 -7.41
C LEU A 108 12.55 -3.08 -8.68
N GLY A 109 12.35 -1.77 -8.88
CA GLY A 109 11.68 -1.25 -10.07
C GLY A 109 12.44 -1.59 -11.36
N GLU A 110 13.76 -1.44 -11.36
CA GLU A 110 14.61 -1.77 -12.49
C GLU A 110 14.60 -3.28 -12.80
N ARG A 111 14.65 -4.13 -11.78
CA ARG A 111 14.57 -5.58 -11.94
C ARG A 111 13.23 -6.04 -12.48
N ARG A 112 12.17 -5.28 -12.27
CA ARG A 112 10.83 -5.53 -12.85
C ARG A 112 10.70 -5.01 -14.28
N GLY A 113 11.76 -4.43 -14.85
CA GLY A 113 11.79 -3.95 -16.22
C GLY A 113 11.28 -2.53 -16.41
N LEU A 114 11.09 -1.77 -15.35
CA LEU A 114 10.73 -0.37 -15.46
C LEU A 114 11.94 0.47 -15.89
N PRO A 115 11.76 1.47 -16.79
CA PRO A 115 12.83 2.38 -17.15
C PRO A 115 13.35 3.15 -15.92
N GLU A 116 14.66 3.33 -15.84
CA GLU A 116 15.31 4.02 -14.72
C GLU A 116 14.73 5.42 -14.50
N GLU A 117 14.46 6.16 -15.54
CA GLU A 117 13.88 7.51 -15.47
C GLU A 117 12.49 7.50 -14.82
N VAL A 118 11.66 6.52 -15.19
CA VAL A 118 10.31 6.37 -14.61
C VAL A 118 10.38 6.04 -13.12
N VAL A 119 11.29 5.14 -12.75
CA VAL A 119 11.49 4.74 -11.34
C VAL A 119 11.92 5.95 -10.51
N HIS A 120 12.92 6.69 -10.95
CA HIS A 120 13.39 7.89 -10.24
C HIS A 120 12.32 8.98 -10.17
N GLN A 121 11.56 9.18 -11.23
CA GLN A 121 10.47 10.16 -11.24
C GLN A 121 9.41 9.82 -10.18
N VAL A 122 9.03 8.55 -10.06
CA VAL A 122 8.06 8.10 -9.05
C VAL A 122 8.62 8.27 -7.65
N LEU A 123 9.85 7.82 -7.41
CA LEU A 123 10.47 7.91 -6.09
C LEU A 123 10.75 9.35 -5.65
N ASP A 124 11.05 10.25 -6.59
CA ASP A 124 11.29 11.66 -6.31
C ASP A 124 10.00 12.47 -6.11
N SER A 125 8.85 11.91 -6.48
CA SER A 125 7.56 12.59 -6.34
C SER A 125 7.14 12.83 -4.90
N VAL A 126 7.68 12.05 -3.95
CA VAL A 126 7.37 12.12 -2.52
C VAL A 126 8.66 12.22 -1.72
N THR A 127 8.81 13.30 -0.96
CA THR A 127 10.00 13.57 -0.14
C THR A 127 9.80 13.25 1.34
N GLU A 128 8.57 13.33 1.84
CA GLU A 128 8.24 13.04 3.23
C GLU A 128 8.40 11.55 3.53
N PRO A 129 9.20 11.14 4.55
CA PRO A 129 9.52 9.75 4.79
C PRO A 129 8.31 8.82 5.01
N GLY A 130 7.30 9.25 5.74
CA GLY A 130 6.10 8.46 5.98
C GLY A 130 5.30 8.20 4.70
N ARG A 131 5.12 9.22 3.89
CA ARG A 131 4.46 9.10 2.58
C ARG A 131 5.30 8.30 1.60
N PHE A 132 6.61 8.42 1.68
CA PHE A 132 7.53 7.62 0.86
C PHE A 132 7.41 6.13 1.18
N ALA A 133 7.35 5.77 2.46
CA ALA A 133 7.11 4.39 2.86
C ALA A 133 5.79 3.84 2.30
N ASP A 134 4.73 4.64 2.38
CA ASP A 134 3.40 4.26 1.87
C ASP A 134 3.40 4.14 0.33
N LEU A 135 4.11 5.02 -0.36
CA LEU A 135 4.28 4.96 -1.82
C LEU A 135 4.94 3.65 -2.24
N VAL A 136 6.08 3.32 -1.63
CA VAL A 136 6.81 2.09 -1.93
C VAL A 136 5.97 0.85 -1.62
N ALA A 137 5.29 0.83 -0.47
CA ALA A 137 4.41 -0.26 -0.08
C ALA A 137 3.28 -0.48 -1.09
N GLY A 138 2.77 0.58 -1.70
CA GLY A 138 1.72 0.50 -2.72
C GLY A 138 2.15 -0.21 -4.00
N TYR A 139 3.45 -0.22 -4.32
CA TYR A 139 3.99 -0.90 -5.50
C TYR A 139 4.42 -2.35 -5.24
N ILE A 140 4.35 -2.81 -3.99
CA ILE A 140 4.71 -4.18 -3.61
C ILE A 140 3.44 -5.00 -3.45
N GLU A 141 3.43 -6.21 -4.00
CA GLU A 141 2.34 -7.14 -3.78
C GLU A 141 2.48 -7.80 -2.41
N LEU A 142 1.56 -7.46 -1.51
CA LEU A 142 1.51 -8.01 -0.16
C LEU A 142 0.10 -8.51 0.13
N PRO A 143 -0.05 -9.60 0.89
CA PRO A 143 -1.34 -10.01 1.41
C PRO A 143 -1.98 -8.91 2.26
N VAL A 144 -3.31 -8.88 2.32
CA VAL A 144 -4.05 -7.87 3.08
C VAL A 144 -3.58 -7.74 4.53
N PRO A 145 -3.36 -8.83 5.30
CA PRO A 145 -2.87 -8.70 6.67
C PRO A 145 -1.53 -7.97 6.80
N GLU A 146 -0.62 -8.18 5.84
CA GLU A 146 0.69 -7.50 5.85
C GLU A 146 0.56 -6.02 5.47
N LYS A 147 -0.28 -5.68 4.51
CA LYS A 147 -0.60 -4.29 4.18
C LYS A 147 -1.25 -3.58 5.36
N GLN A 148 -2.17 -4.26 6.03
CA GLN A 148 -2.82 -3.74 7.23
C GLN A 148 -1.80 -3.51 8.35
N GLY A 149 -0.83 -4.41 8.53
CA GLY A 149 0.25 -4.24 9.50
C GLY A 149 1.07 -2.98 9.25
N LEU A 150 1.35 -2.65 7.99
CA LEU A 150 2.03 -1.41 7.62
C LEU A 150 1.16 -0.18 7.91
N LEU A 151 -0.12 -0.26 7.61
CA LEU A 151 -1.06 0.82 7.92
C LEU A 151 -1.12 1.10 9.43
N GLU A 152 -1.13 0.07 10.25
CA GLU A 152 -1.18 0.16 11.71
C GLU A 152 0.15 0.59 12.34
N THR A 153 1.24 0.59 11.58
CA THR A 153 2.55 1.01 12.06
C THR A 153 2.65 2.53 12.06
N LEU A 154 2.37 3.15 13.19
CA LEU A 154 2.34 4.61 13.34
C LEU A 154 3.74 5.23 13.41
N SER A 155 4.73 4.49 13.90
CA SER A 155 6.13 4.92 13.84
C SER A 155 6.62 4.92 12.39
N VAL A 156 6.97 6.08 11.87
CA VAL A 156 7.49 6.23 10.51
C VAL A 156 8.79 5.46 10.35
N GLU A 157 9.68 5.51 11.32
CA GLU A 157 10.93 4.74 11.30
C GLU A 157 10.68 3.24 11.23
N GLU A 158 9.79 2.72 12.06
CA GLU A 158 9.46 1.30 12.06
C GLU A 158 8.78 0.88 10.76
N ARG A 159 7.92 1.71 10.20
CA ARG A 159 7.29 1.44 8.90
C ARG A 159 8.32 1.38 7.78
N LEU A 160 9.28 2.31 7.77
CA LEU A 160 10.38 2.28 6.81
C LEU A 160 11.18 0.98 6.92
N ARG A 161 11.49 0.52 8.13
CA ARG A 161 12.19 -0.76 8.35
C ARG A 161 11.42 -1.94 7.80
N ARG A 162 10.13 -2.00 8.06
CA ARG A 162 9.25 -3.07 7.58
C ARG A 162 9.12 -3.07 6.06
N VAL A 163 8.96 -1.89 5.46
CA VAL A 163 8.91 -1.75 4.01
C VAL A 163 10.23 -2.20 3.38
N LEU A 164 11.37 -1.84 3.97
CA LEU A 164 12.67 -2.28 3.49
C LEU A 164 12.79 -3.81 3.49
N VAL A 165 12.32 -4.48 4.54
CA VAL A 165 12.32 -5.94 4.61
C VAL A 165 11.49 -6.54 3.47
N HIS A 166 10.32 -5.98 3.19
CA HIS A 166 9.46 -6.45 2.09
C HIS A 166 10.13 -6.23 0.73
N VAL A 167 10.75 -5.08 0.51
CA VAL A 167 11.48 -4.79 -0.73
C VAL A 167 12.62 -5.78 -0.94
N GLN A 168 13.41 -6.01 0.10
CA GLN A 168 14.53 -6.96 0.04
C GLN A 168 14.08 -8.40 -0.25
N ARG A 169 12.95 -8.82 0.32
CA ARG A 169 12.35 -10.12 0.01
C ARG A 169 11.93 -10.23 -1.45
N GLN A 170 11.33 -9.19 -1.99
CA GLN A 170 10.92 -9.16 -3.40
C GLN A 170 12.12 -9.23 -4.34
N ILE A 171 13.19 -8.51 -4.02
CA ILE A 171 14.45 -8.57 -4.78
C ILE A 171 15.03 -9.99 -4.73
N GLY A 172 15.10 -10.59 -3.54
CA GLY A 172 15.59 -11.96 -3.36
C GLY A 172 14.78 -12.99 -4.13
N LEU A 173 13.44 -12.83 -4.18
CA LEU A 173 12.57 -13.68 -4.95
C LEU A 173 12.85 -13.60 -6.46
N LEU A 174 13.04 -12.38 -6.98
CA LEU A 174 13.37 -12.17 -8.40
C LEU A 174 14.72 -12.77 -8.75
N GLU A 175 15.73 -12.60 -7.88
CA GLU A 175 17.05 -13.22 -8.06
C GLU A 175 16.96 -14.74 -8.11
N ALA A 176 16.20 -15.36 -7.22
CA ALA A 176 16.00 -16.80 -7.19
C ALA A 176 15.29 -17.30 -8.46
N GLN A 177 14.30 -16.56 -8.96
CA GLN A 177 13.60 -16.90 -10.20
C GLN A 177 14.52 -16.80 -11.43
N GLU A 178 15.38 -15.80 -11.49
CA GLU A 178 16.38 -15.65 -12.57
C GLU A 178 17.37 -16.79 -12.56
N GLU A 179 17.86 -17.20 -11.39
CA GLU A 179 18.77 -18.32 -11.24
C GLU A 179 18.15 -19.64 -11.71
N ILE A 180 16.90 -19.90 -11.32
CA ILE A 180 16.16 -21.10 -11.77
C ILE A 180 16.01 -21.13 -13.29
N LYS A 181 15.67 -19.98 -13.90
CA LYS A 181 15.58 -19.87 -15.37
C LYS A 181 16.89 -20.17 -16.07
N SER A 182 18.00 -19.64 -15.54
CA SER A 182 19.34 -19.89 -16.08
C SER A 182 19.69 -21.38 -16.02
N GLN A 183 19.46 -22.03 -14.89
CA GLN A 183 19.72 -23.47 -14.73
C GLN A 183 18.90 -24.32 -15.68
N VAL A 184 17.61 -24.02 -15.86
CA VAL A 184 16.73 -24.72 -16.79
C VAL A 184 17.21 -24.56 -18.24
N GLN A 185 17.62 -23.35 -18.63
CA GLN A 185 18.16 -23.08 -19.97
C GLN A 185 19.49 -23.82 -20.23
N GLU A 186 20.38 -23.89 -19.25
CA GLU A 186 21.63 -24.65 -19.33
C GLU A 186 21.34 -26.14 -19.53
N GLU A 187 20.46 -26.74 -18.70
CA GLU A 187 20.08 -28.15 -18.83
C GLU A 187 19.45 -28.47 -20.20
N LEU A 188 18.57 -27.58 -20.71
CA LEU A 188 17.98 -27.73 -22.03
C LEU A 188 19.03 -27.60 -23.14
N GLY A 189 19.98 -26.70 -22.98
CA GLY A 189 21.09 -26.50 -23.92
C GLY A 189 22.01 -27.72 -23.97
N GLU A 190 22.29 -28.35 -22.86
CA GLU A 190 23.10 -29.58 -22.79
C GLU A 190 22.39 -30.75 -23.46
N ARG A 191 21.11 -30.94 -23.21
CA ARG A 191 20.30 -32.01 -23.83
C ARG A 191 20.18 -31.87 -25.36
N GLN A 192 20.25 -30.66 -25.89
CA GLN A 192 20.24 -30.42 -27.34
C GLN A 192 21.57 -30.70 -28.03
N ARG A 193 22.66 -30.78 -27.26
CA ARG A 193 24.00 -31.06 -27.78
C ARG A 193 24.35 -32.56 -27.81
N GLU A 194 23.61 -33.41 -27.08
CA GLU A 194 23.69 -34.87 -27.14
C GLU A 194 22.86 -35.43 -28.29
#